data_22987ec083ce6bf1acbf192f00d9f72e
#
_entry.id   22987ec083ce6bf1acbf192f00d9f72e
#
_cell.length_a   1.000
_cell.length_b   1.000
_cell.length_c   1.000
_cell.angle_alpha   90.00
_cell.angle_beta   90.00
_cell.angle_gamma   90.00
#
_symmetry.space_group_name_H-M   'P 1'
#
loop_
_entity.id
_entity.type
_entity.pdbx_description
1 polymer ?
#
loop_
_entity_poly.entity_id
_entity_poly.type
_entity_poly.pdbx_seq_one_letter_code
_entity_poly.pdbx_strand_id
1 'polypeptide(L)'
;MRMASAHRTGHILSRFGADRRGTTAIEFGAVFAPFLMLLLGIMTVGLQFFTTSSLENGVAQAARKIRTGQAQKQGKTFADFRQMVCDEAGSYIKCDSHLVVHIKSGAAFADLDPPTSCLTNGALTPSSANGNNPLSNYSGTASATVLVTACYAWDFGGTLWQDIWNMMSVGPWATSGPPRLQGKTVIQATSTFRTEPYQ
;
A
#
# COMPACT_ATOMS: atom_id res chain seq x y z
N MET A 1 -19.93 -53.93 26.27
CA MET A 1 -18.47 -53.72 26.29
C MET A 1 -18.08 -52.40 25.65
N ARG A 2 -18.18 -51.27 26.35
CA ARG A 2 -17.67 -49.93 25.88
C ARG A 2 -17.47 -49.00 27.08
N MET A 3 -16.50 -49.29 27.95
CA MET A 3 -16.10 -48.39 29.05
C MET A 3 -14.60 -48.41 29.38
N ALA A 4 -13.74 -48.63 28.41
CA ALA A 4 -12.27 -48.69 28.66
C ALA A 4 -11.48 -47.51 28.01
N SER A 5 -12.08 -46.58 27.28
CA SER A 5 -11.35 -45.55 26.53
C SER A 5 -11.18 -44.19 27.26
N ALA A 6 -12.05 -43.87 28.22
CA ALA A 6 -12.00 -42.57 28.91
C ALA A 6 -10.88 -42.43 29.95
N HIS A 7 -10.37 -43.54 30.50
CA HIS A 7 -9.37 -43.52 31.57
C HIS A 7 -7.92 -43.24 31.06
N ARG A 8 -7.64 -43.52 29.78
CA ARG A 8 -6.29 -43.30 29.19
C ARG A 8 -5.98 -41.85 28.86
N THR A 9 -6.96 -41.08 28.45
CA THR A 9 -6.78 -39.65 28.09
C THR A 9 -6.51 -38.76 29.30
N GLY A 10 -7.12 -39.04 30.46
CA GLY A 10 -6.88 -38.30 31.70
C GLY A 10 -5.43 -38.45 32.24
N HIS A 11 -4.81 -39.61 32.04
CA HIS A 11 -3.45 -39.88 32.50
C HIS A 11 -2.36 -39.21 31.64
N ILE A 12 -2.63 -38.98 30.37
CA ILE A 12 -1.72 -38.28 29.46
C ILE A 12 -1.72 -36.78 29.78
N LEU A 13 -2.89 -36.19 29.97
CA LEU A 13 -3.02 -34.76 30.30
C LEU A 13 -2.42 -34.41 31.66
N SER A 14 -2.55 -35.30 32.68
CA SER A 14 -1.93 -35.10 34.01
C SER A 14 -0.40 -35.18 33.96
N ARG A 15 0.17 -36.00 33.08
CA ARG A 15 1.62 -36.09 32.87
C ARG A 15 2.19 -34.85 32.18
N PHE A 16 1.45 -34.27 31.24
CA PHE A 16 1.84 -33.00 30.60
C PHE A 16 1.87 -31.83 31.61
N GLY A 17 0.92 -31.76 32.54
CA GLY A 17 0.89 -30.72 33.58
C GLY A 17 2.00 -30.87 34.65
N ALA A 18 2.58 -32.05 34.83
CA ALA A 18 3.64 -32.33 35.79
C ALA A 18 5.05 -32.28 35.19
N ASP A 19 5.18 -32.26 33.86
CA ASP A 19 6.47 -32.26 33.17
C ASP A 19 7.05 -30.83 33.10
N ARG A 20 8.07 -30.56 33.91
CA ARG A 20 8.78 -29.27 33.95
C ARG A 20 9.81 -29.10 32.85
N ARG A 21 9.99 -30.07 31.96
CA ARG A 21 10.96 -29.99 30.85
C ARG A 21 10.57 -29.00 29.75
N GLY A 22 9.30 -28.56 29.72
CA GLY A 22 8.80 -27.54 28.80
C GLY A 22 8.96 -26.09 29.28
N THR A 23 9.42 -25.84 30.51
CA THR A 23 9.48 -24.47 31.09
C THR A 23 10.38 -23.56 30.28
N THR A 24 11.54 -24.05 29.85
CA THR A 24 12.50 -23.29 29.02
C THR A 24 11.91 -22.88 27.65
N ALA A 25 11.09 -23.74 27.04
CA ALA A 25 10.44 -23.45 25.78
C ALA A 25 9.37 -22.35 25.93
N ILE A 26 8.65 -22.38 27.06
CA ILE A 26 7.62 -21.35 27.36
C ILE A 26 8.31 -20.01 27.68
N GLU A 27 9.36 -20.00 28.47
CA GLU A 27 10.14 -18.80 28.79
C GLU A 27 10.77 -18.20 27.55
N PHE A 28 11.37 -19.03 26.69
CA PHE A 28 11.90 -18.59 25.41
C PHE A 28 10.78 -18.01 24.52
N GLY A 29 9.65 -18.69 24.38
CA GLY A 29 8.52 -18.24 23.58
C GLY A 29 7.93 -16.90 24.06
N ALA A 30 7.86 -16.71 25.38
CA ALA A 30 7.36 -15.48 25.99
C ALA A 30 8.25 -14.24 25.67
N VAL A 31 9.55 -14.43 25.54
CA VAL A 31 10.49 -13.35 25.16
C VAL A 31 10.61 -13.23 23.65
N PHE A 32 10.63 -14.36 22.96
CA PHE A 32 10.83 -14.39 21.51
C PHE A 32 9.64 -13.82 20.72
N ALA A 33 8.41 -14.05 21.17
CA ALA A 33 7.22 -13.54 20.50
C ALA A 33 7.19 -12.00 20.40
N PRO A 34 7.35 -11.23 21.51
CA PRO A 34 7.39 -9.76 21.42
C PRO A 34 8.61 -9.26 20.62
N PHE A 35 9.74 -9.97 20.69
CA PHE A 35 10.93 -9.63 19.89
C PHE A 35 10.66 -9.78 18.39
N LEU A 36 10.04 -10.90 17.97
CA LEU A 36 9.65 -11.08 16.57
C LEU A 36 8.65 -10.03 16.09
N MET A 37 7.67 -9.68 16.92
CA MET A 37 6.70 -8.62 16.57
C MET A 37 7.39 -7.28 16.36
N LEU A 38 8.35 -6.93 17.18
CA LEU A 38 9.13 -5.71 17.03
C LEU A 38 9.93 -5.73 15.73
N LEU A 39 10.62 -6.84 15.43
CA LEU A 39 11.38 -6.98 14.18
C LEU A 39 10.48 -6.87 12.95
N LEU A 40 9.34 -7.58 12.93
CA LEU A 40 8.39 -7.53 11.84
C LEU A 40 7.77 -6.12 11.70
N GLY A 41 7.53 -5.44 12.81
CA GLY A 41 7.06 -4.06 12.83
C GLY A 41 8.04 -3.11 12.15
N ILE A 42 9.31 -3.14 12.55
CA ILE A 42 10.37 -2.31 11.94
C ILE A 42 10.50 -2.63 10.44
N MET A 43 10.50 -3.92 10.09
CA MET A 43 10.61 -4.35 8.69
C MET A 43 9.43 -3.84 7.85
N THR A 44 8.20 -3.92 8.38
CA THR A 44 6.99 -3.43 7.68
C THR A 44 7.06 -1.92 7.45
N VAL A 45 7.45 -1.15 8.47
CA VAL A 45 7.62 0.30 8.35
C VAL A 45 8.71 0.64 7.32
N GLY A 46 9.84 -0.07 7.36
CA GLY A 46 10.92 0.11 6.37
C GLY A 46 10.45 -0.16 4.93
N LEU A 47 9.71 -1.23 4.70
CA LEU A 47 9.14 -1.55 3.39
C LEU A 47 8.12 -0.49 2.93
N GLN A 48 7.32 0.05 3.85
CA GLN A 48 6.37 1.12 3.53
C GLN A 48 7.10 2.38 3.08
N PHE A 49 8.12 2.82 3.82
CA PHE A 49 8.93 3.98 3.42
C PHE A 49 9.64 3.77 2.09
N PHE A 50 10.18 2.58 1.88
CA PHE A 50 10.83 2.22 0.62
C PHE A 50 9.83 2.29 -0.55
N THR A 51 8.63 1.74 -0.40
CA THR A 51 7.57 1.79 -1.42
C THR A 51 7.12 3.22 -1.70
N THR A 52 6.97 4.03 -0.65
CA THR A 52 6.60 5.46 -0.77
C THR A 52 7.67 6.22 -1.57
N SER A 53 8.93 6.10 -1.18
CA SER A 53 10.04 6.78 -1.84
C SER A 53 10.18 6.39 -3.31
N SER A 54 9.97 5.12 -3.62
CA SER A 54 10.00 4.65 -4.99
C SER A 54 8.84 5.15 -5.83
N LEU A 55 7.63 5.19 -5.26
CA LEU A 55 6.48 5.76 -5.96
C LEU A 55 6.68 7.26 -6.21
N GLU A 56 7.19 8.00 -5.23
CA GLU A 56 7.52 9.43 -5.38
C GLU A 56 8.56 9.64 -6.48
N ASN A 57 9.60 8.82 -6.52
CA ASN A 57 10.60 8.87 -7.59
C ASN A 57 9.97 8.59 -8.97
N GLY A 58 9.14 7.55 -9.08
CA GLY A 58 8.43 7.22 -10.32
C GLY A 58 7.55 8.37 -10.81
N VAL A 59 6.78 8.98 -9.91
CA VAL A 59 5.94 10.15 -10.22
C VAL A 59 6.81 11.34 -10.64
N ALA A 60 7.90 11.63 -9.95
CA ALA A 60 8.78 12.75 -10.26
C ALA A 60 9.44 12.60 -11.64
N GLN A 61 9.93 11.41 -11.98
CA GLN A 61 10.55 11.14 -13.27
C GLN A 61 9.53 11.22 -14.43
N ALA A 62 8.35 10.63 -14.25
CA ALA A 62 7.26 10.71 -15.23
C ALA A 62 6.76 12.16 -15.39
N ALA A 63 6.59 12.89 -14.29
CA ALA A 63 6.18 14.29 -14.26
C ALA A 63 7.19 15.19 -15.00
N ARG A 64 8.48 14.90 -14.93
CA ARG A 64 9.51 15.62 -15.69
C ARG A 64 9.27 15.53 -17.20
N LYS A 65 8.82 14.39 -17.72
CA LYS A 65 8.52 14.20 -19.14
C LYS A 65 7.32 15.05 -19.59
N ILE A 66 6.34 15.26 -18.71
CA ILE A 66 5.24 16.22 -18.96
C ILE A 66 5.77 17.66 -18.90
N ARG A 67 6.52 17.99 -17.85
CA ARG A 67 7.03 19.35 -17.63
C ARG A 67 7.83 19.88 -18.83
N THR A 68 8.67 19.03 -19.41
CA THR A 68 9.49 19.39 -20.59
C THR A 68 8.75 19.27 -21.92
N GLY A 69 7.49 18.90 -21.94
CA GLY A 69 6.69 18.70 -23.15
C GLY A 69 7.06 17.46 -23.98
N GLN A 70 7.96 16.62 -23.49
CA GLN A 70 8.40 15.42 -24.24
C GLN A 70 7.25 14.43 -24.44
N ALA A 71 6.46 14.20 -23.39
CA ALA A 71 5.34 13.27 -23.46
C ALA A 71 4.26 13.73 -24.45
N GLN A 72 3.98 15.04 -24.49
CA GLN A 72 3.03 15.64 -25.42
C GLN A 72 3.52 15.58 -26.87
N LYS A 73 4.79 15.94 -27.11
CA LYS A 73 5.42 15.88 -28.46
C LYS A 73 5.46 14.45 -29.01
N GLN A 74 5.61 13.45 -28.17
CA GLN A 74 5.60 12.04 -28.55
C GLN A 74 4.19 11.47 -28.73
N GLY A 75 3.14 12.26 -28.52
CA GLY A 75 1.76 11.81 -28.64
C GLY A 75 1.37 10.73 -27.59
N LYS A 76 2.01 10.74 -26.42
CA LYS A 76 1.74 9.76 -25.37
C LYS A 76 0.32 9.88 -24.86
N THR A 77 -0.29 8.72 -24.59
CA THR A 77 -1.61 8.63 -23.98
C THR A 77 -1.54 8.68 -22.46
N PHE A 78 -2.69 8.80 -21.81
CA PHE A 78 -2.77 8.69 -20.36
C PHE A 78 -2.33 7.31 -19.84
N ALA A 79 -2.63 6.23 -20.58
CA ALA A 79 -2.17 4.88 -20.24
C ALA A 79 -0.64 4.77 -20.31
N ASP A 80 -0.02 5.36 -21.34
CA ASP A 80 1.45 5.40 -21.45
C ASP A 80 2.08 6.14 -20.29
N PHE A 81 1.45 7.23 -19.82
CA PHE A 81 1.95 7.97 -18.66
C PHE A 81 1.86 7.15 -17.37
N ARG A 82 0.74 6.45 -17.15
CA ARG A 82 0.60 5.53 -16.01
C ARG A 82 1.67 4.43 -16.07
N GLN A 83 1.95 3.89 -17.26
CA GLN A 83 3.01 2.91 -17.45
C GLN A 83 4.40 3.49 -17.16
N MET A 84 4.67 4.73 -17.57
CA MET A 84 5.93 5.41 -17.24
C MET A 84 6.13 5.56 -15.73
N VAL A 85 5.08 5.95 -14.99
CA VAL A 85 5.15 6.01 -13.52
C VAL A 85 5.51 4.64 -12.94
N CYS A 86 4.94 3.60 -13.50
CA CYS A 86 5.15 2.21 -13.12
C CYS A 86 6.59 1.75 -13.33
N ASP A 87 7.11 1.97 -14.53
CA ASP A 87 8.45 1.55 -14.94
C ASP A 87 9.53 2.24 -14.10
N GLU A 88 9.33 3.53 -13.80
CA GLU A 88 10.27 4.33 -12.99
C GLU A 88 10.13 4.05 -11.47
N ALA A 89 8.98 3.58 -11.02
CA ALA A 89 8.77 3.22 -9.61
C ALA A 89 9.38 1.86 -9.24
N GLY A 90 9.67 1.00 -10.22
CA GLY A 90 10.35 -0.28 -10.03
C GLY A 90 9.42 -1.50 -10.06
N SER A 91 10.02 -2.64 -10.39
CA SER A 91 9.31 -3.90 -10.69
C SER A 91 8.54 -4.54 -9.52
N TYR A 92 8.79 -4.10 -8.28
CA TYR A 92 8.08 -4.59 -7.08
C TYR A 92 6.74 -3.87 -6.84
N ILE A 93 6.46 -2.77 -7.56
CA ILE A 93 5.15 -2.10 -7.53
C ILE A 93 4.23 -2.79 -8.54
N LYS A 94 3.14 -3.36 -8.01
CA LYS A 94 2.10 -4.01 -8.84
C LYS A 94 1.18 -2.94 -9.44
N CYS A 95 1.40 -2.60 -10.68
CA CYS A 95 0.73 -1.47 -11.31
C CYS A 95 -0.68 -1.76 -11.85
N ASP A 96 -0.99 -2.98 -12.22
CA ASP A 96 -2.22 -3.30 -12.98
C ASP A 96 -3.49 -2.79 -12.34
N SER A 97 -3.84 -3.32 -11.16
CA SER A 97 -5.06 -2.95 -10.43
C SER A 97 -4.80 -2.13 -9.17
N HIS A 98 -3.52 -1.91 -8.81
CA HIS A 98 -3.12 -1.32 -7.54
C HIS A 98 -2.65 0.14 -7.67
N LEU A 99 -2.36 0.60 -8.90
CA LEU A 99 -1.92 1.97 -9.16
C LEU A 99 -2.99 2.74 -9.95
N VAL A 100 -3.45 3.84 -9.38
CA VAL A 100 -4.30 4.82 -10.05
C VAL A 100 -3.59 6.16 -10.09
N VAL A 101 -3.64 6.83 -11.22
CA VAL A 101 -3.05 8.15 -11.41
C VAL A 101 -4.14 9.16 -11.72
N HIS A 102 -4.05 10.35 -11.13
CA HIS A 102 -4.90 11.49 -11.41
C HIS A 102 -4.04 12.63 -11.90
N ILE A 103 -4.46 13.32 -12.93
CA ILE A 103 -3.80 14.52 -13.46
C ILE A 103 -4.83 15.64 -13.53
N LYS A 104 -4.50 16.78 -12.93
CA LYS A 104 -5.27 18.01 -13.03
C LYS A 104 -4.38 19.12 -13.55
N SER A 105 -4.91 20.01 -14.39
CA SER A 105 -4.19 21.17 -14.89
C SER A 105 -5.03 22.43 -14.72
N GLY A 106 -4.36 23.56 -14.49
CA GLY A 106 -4.96 24.87 -14.32
C GLY A 106 -4.01 25.97 -14.80
N ALA A 107 -4.51 27.19 -14.91
CA ALA A 107 -3.69 28.35 -15.29
C ALA A 107 -2.71 28.75 -14.17
N ALA A 108 -3.14 28.66 -12.92
CA ALA A 108 -2.35 28.98 -11.73
C ALA A 108 -2.44 27.87 -10.68
N PHE A 109 -1.54 27.90 -9.68
CA PHE A 109 -1.60 26.96 -8.55
C PHE A 109 -2.89 27.10 -7.74
N ALA A 110 -3.45 28.30 -7.66
CA ALA A 110 -4.71 28.56 -6.96
C ALA A 110 -5.94 27.95 -7.65
N ASP A 111 -5.83 27.62 -8.94
CA ASP A 111 -6.92 27.01 -9.72
C ASP A 111 -6.94 25.49 -9.58
N LEU A 112 -5.92 24.94 -8.95
CA LEU A 112 -5.86 23.49 -8.70
C LEU A 112 -6.66 23.17 -7.43
N ASP A 113 -7.71 22.40 -7.60
CA ASP A 113 -8.40 21.78 -6.46
C ASP A 113 -7.40 20.93 -5.65
N PRO A 114 -7.67 20.69 -4.34
CA PRO A 114 -6.88 19.78 -3.56
C PRO A 114 -6.69 18.43 -4.28
N PRO A 115 -5.60 17.69 -3.98
CA PRO A 115 -5.38 16.38 -4.57
C PRO A 115 -6.62 15.51 -4.43
N THR A 116 -6.95 14.77 -5.47
CA THR A 116 -8.07 13.82 -5.43
C THR A 116 -7.83 12.81 -4.31
N SER A 117 -8.84 12.60 -3.47
CA SER A 117 -8.75 11.55 -2.44
C SER A 117 -8.47 10.22 -3.10
N CYS A 118 -7.44 9.53 -2.62
CA CYS A 118 -7.08 8.21 -3.14
C CYS A 118 -8.10 7.13 -2.80
N LEU A 119 -8.99 7.38 -1.82
CA LEU A 119 -10.00 6.42 -1.38
C LEU A 119 -11.40 7.01 -1.49
N THR A 120 -12.29 6.23 -2.10
CA THR A 120 -13.72 6.46 -2.10
C THR A 120 -14.42 5.16 -1.70
N ASN A 121 -15.18 5.19 -0.61
CA ASN A 121 -15.90 4.03 -0.08
C ASN A 121 -15.00 2.79 0.17
N GLY A 122 -13.76 3.02 0.64
CA GLY A 122 -12.81 1.94 0.95
C GLY A 122 -12.15 1.27 -0.26
N ALA A 123 -12.34 1.80 -1.47
CA ALA A 123 -11.65 1.39 -2.69
C ALA A 123 -10.80 2.53 -3.26
N LEU A 124 -9.81 2.20 -4.11
CA LEU A 124 -9.08 3.22 -4.85
C LEU A 124 -10.05 4.02 -5.72
N THR A 125 -9.98 5.34 -5.61
CA THR A 125 -10.76 6.25 -6.46
C THR A 125 -10.34 6.06 -7.92
N PRO A 126 -11.25 5.63 -8.82
CA PRO A 126 -10.88 5.42 -10.21
C PRO A 126 -10.44 6.73 -10.87
N SER A 127 -9.50 6.65 -11.80
CA SER A 127 -9.13 7.81 -12.60
C SER A 127 -10.32 8.26 -13.45
N SER A 128 -10.57 9.56 -13.49
CA SER A 128 -11.52 10.16 -14.43
C SER A 128 -10.99 10.22 -15.86
N ALA A 129 -9.69 10.00 -16.05
CA ALA A 129 -9.04 10.03 -17.35
C ALA A 129 -9.24 8.72 -18.11
N ASN A 130 -9.62 8.80 -19.38
CA ASN A 130 -9.62 7.65 -20.27
C ASN A 130 -8.18 7.35 -20.72
N GLY A 131 -7.74 6.11 -20.55
CA GLY A 131 -6.37 5.66 -20.87
C GLY A 131 -5.96 5.90 -22.33
N ASN A 132 -6.91 5.85 -23.27
CA ASN A 132 -6.64 6.02 -24.70
C ASN A 132 -6.57 7.49 -25.14
N ASN A 133 -6.97 8.43 -24.28
CA ASN A 133 -6.92 9.83 -24.63
C ASN A 133 -5.48 10.37 -24.62
N PRO A 134 -5.16 11.33 -25.51
CA PRO A 134 -3.88 12.01 -25.48
C PRO A 134 -3.62 12.66 -24.12
N LEU A 135 -2.38 12.57 -23.64
CA LEU A 135 -1.98 13.13 -22.37
C LEU A 135 -2.15 14.66 -22.32
N SER A 136 -2.05 15.34 -23.48
CA SER A 136 -2.28 16.78 -23.60
C SER A 136 -3.66 17.25 -23.13
N ASN A 137 -4.67 16.38 -23.18
CA ASN A 137 -6.02 16.71 -22.69
C ASN A 137 -6.07 16.90 -21.17
N TYR A 138 -5.09 16.37 -20.45
CA TYR A 138 -5.03 16.38 -18.98
C TYR A 138 -3.88 17.24 -18.44
N SER A 139 -2.78 17.32 -19.19
CA SER A 139 -1.58 18.06 -18.77
C SER A 139 -1.63 19.56 -19.09
N GLY A 140 -2.71 20.03 -19.73
CA GLY A 140 -2.85 21.41 -20.13
C GLY A 140 -1.91 21.82 -21.29
N THR A 141 -1.88 23.11 -21.56
CA THR A 141 -1.01 23.73 -22.57
C THR A 141 0.36 24.09 -21.99
N ALA A 142 1.24 24.61 -22.85
CA ALA A 142 2.52 25.20 -22.41
C ALA A 142 2.28 26.28 -21.33
N SER A 143 3.13 26.29 -20.30
CA SER A 143 3.02 27.17 -19.12
C SER A 143 1.82 26.91 -18.21
N ALA A 144 1.07 25.83 -18.39
CA ALA A 144 0.03 25.43 -17.44
C ALA A 144 0.63 24.86 -16.15
N THR A 145 -0.11 25.00 -15.06
CA THR A 145 0.22 24.35 -13.80
C THR A 145 -0.43 22.97 -13.76
N VAL A 146 0.34 21.95 -13.41
CA VAL A 146 -0.11 20.55 -13.42
C VAL A 146 0.11 19.94 -12.04
N LEU A 147 -0.92 19.24 -11.57
CA LEU A 147 -0.89 18.40 -10.37
C LEU A 147 -1.06 16.95 -10.78
N VAL A 148 -0.07 16.14 -10.49
CA VAL A 148 -0.11 14.68 -10.67
C VAL A 148 -0.23 14.04 -9.29
N THR A 149 -1.21 13.17 -9.12
CA THR A 149 -1.42 12.40 -7.90
C THR A 149 -1.44 10.91 -8.26
N ALA A 150 -0.54 10.15 -7.72
CA ALA A 150 -0.50 8.69 -7.83
C ALA A 150 -0.97 8.06 -6.52
N CYS A 151 -1.91 7.14 -6.61
CA CYS A 151 -2.51 6.42 -5.51
C CYS A 151 -2.20 4.93 -5.68
N TYR A 152 -1.49 4.35 -4.73
CA TYR A 152 -1.10 2.94 -4.77
C TYR A 152 -1.70 2.17 -3.60
N ALA A 153 -2.42 1.10 -3.88
CA ALA A 153 -2.93 0.18 -2.86
C ALA A 153 -1.84 -0.81 -2.47
N TRP A 154 -1.31 -0.63 -1.26
CA TRP A 154 -0.27 -1.49 -0.70
C TRP A 154 -0.90 -2.57 0.18
N ASP A 155 -0.92 -3.80 -0.31
CA ASP A 155 -1.62 -4.91 0.36
C ASP A 155 -0.78 -5.56 1.47
N PHE A 156 0.55 -5.52 1.39
CA PHE A 156 1.44 -6.31 2.26
C PHE A 156 1.30 -5.97 3.75
N GLY A 157 1.27 -4.68 4.10
CA GLY A 157 1.23 -4.28 5.51
C GLY A 157 -0.11 -4.58 6.18
N GLY A 158 -1.22 -4.40 5.46
CA GLY A 158 -2.56 -4.61 5.98
C GLY A 158 -2.86 -6.08 6.28
N THR A 159 -2.54 -6.96 5.34
CA THR A 159 -2.77 -8.41 5.49
C THR A 159 -1.91 -9.02 6.59
N LEU A 160 -0.62 -8.70 6.64
CA LEU A 160 0.29 -9.21 7.66
C LEU A 160 -0.19 -8.87 9.09
N TRP A 161 -0.55 -7.61 9.33
CA TRP A 161 -1.03 -7.19 10.65
C TRP A 161 -2.39 -7.76 10.99
N GLN A 162 -3.28 -7.96 10.02
CA GLN A 162 -4.56 -8.66 10.25
C GLN A 162 -4.36 -10.10 10.62
N ASP A 163 -3.45 -10.81 9.95
CA ASP A 163 -3.16 -12.22 10.25
C ASP A 163 -2.53 -12.38 11.62
N ILE A 164 -1.58 -11.51 11.99
CA ILE A 164 -0.98 -11.48 13.33
C ILE A 164 -2.06 -11.18 14.38
N TRP A 165 -2.93 -10.20 14.14
CA TRP A 165 -4.00 -9.86 15.06
C TRP A 165 -5.02 -10.98 15.20
N ASN A 166 -5.42 -11.62 14.11
CA ASN A 166 -6.32 -12.76 14.12
C ASN A 166 -5.71 -13.94 14.91
N MET A 167 -4.40 -14.16 14.78
CA MET A 167 -3.70 -15.20 15.53
C MET A 167 -3.66 -14.91 17.04
N MET A 168 -3.49 -13.64 17.43
CA MET A 168 -3.48 -13.23 18.84
C MET A 168 -4.88 -13.09 19.45
N SER A 169 -5.91 -12.87 18.62
CA SER A 169 -7.29 -12.65 19.06
C SER A 169 -8.04 -13.93 19.43
N VAL A 170 -7.36 -15.06 19.47
CA VAL A 170 -7.94 -16.35 19.89
C VAL A 170 -7.97 -16.41 21.42
N GLY A 171 -8.93 -15.69 22.03
CA GLY A 171 -9.12 -15.68 23.47
C GLY A 171 -10.39 -14.93 23.89
N PRO A 172 -10.90 -15.17 25.12
CA PRO A 172 -12.15 -14.56 25.62
C PRO A 172 -12.09 -13.02 25.78
N TRP A 173 -10.91 -12.40 25.64
CA TRP A 173 -10.71 -10.95 25.67
C TRP A 173 -10.75 -10.28 24.28
N ALA A 174 -10.88 -11.07 23.22
CA ALA A 174 -10.90 -10.58 21.83
C ALA A 174 -12.25 -9.99 21.40
N THR A 175 -12.95 -9.25 22.29
CA THR A 175 -14.30 -8.74 22.02
C THR A 175 -14.35 -7.47 21.18
N SER A 176 -13.23 -6.84 20.90
CA SER A 176 -13.20 -5.60 20.10
C SER A 176 -11.88 -5.51 19.33
N GLY A 177 -11.82 -6.16 18.18
CA GLY A 177 -10.73 -5.90 17.24
C GLY A 177 -10.72 -4.41 16.84
N PRO A 178 -9.55 -3.87 16.43
CA PRO A 178 -9.51 -2.53 15.86
C PRO A 178 -10.49 -2.43 14.71
N PRO A 179 -11.07 -1.26 14.45
CA PRO A 179 -12.00 -1.08 13.34
C PRO A 179 -11.34 -1.69 12.10
N ARG A 180 -12.06 -2.57 11.43
CA ARG A 180 -11.60 -3.27 10.24
C ARG A 180 -11.26 -2.22 9.19
N LEU A 181 -10.05 -1.70 9.24
CA LEU A 181 -9.42 -1.14 8.06
C LEU A 181 -9.48 -2.29 7.06
N GLN A 182 -10.17 -2.12 5.97
CA GLN A 182 -10.29 -3.17 4.94
C GLN A 182 -8.92 -3.45 4.33
N GLY A 183 -7.99 -3.96 5.12
CA GLY A 183 -6.71 -4.59 4.78
C GLY A 183 -5.77 -3.88 3.81
N LYS A 184 -6.10 -2.66 3.36
CA LYS A 184 -5.30 -1.95 2.36
C LYS A 184 -4.79 -0.63 2.89
N THR A 185 -3.48 -0.49 2.93
CA THR A 185 -2.82 0.80 3.14
C THR A 185 -2.68 1.48 1.79
N VAL A 186 -3.14 2.73 1.66
CA VAL A 186 -2.95 3.50 0.44
C VAL A 186 -1.76 4.42 0.61
N ILE A 187 -0.82 4.32 -0.33
CA ILE A 187 0.32 5.19 -0.45
C ILE A 187 -0.01 6.23 -1.53
N GLN A 188 0.17 7.51 -1.21
CA GLN A 188 -0.08 8.61 -2.12
C GLN A 188 1.23 9.35 -2.39
N ALA A 189 1.52 9.57 -3.67
CA ALA A 189 2.61 10.43 -4.11
C ALA A 189 2.05 11.54 -4.98
N THR A 190 2.51 12.78 -4.77
CA THR A 190 2.06 13.95 -5.52
C THR A 190 3.24 14.73 -6.08
N SER A 191 3.06 15.26 -7.29
CA SER A 191 4.01 16.18 -7.90
C SER A 191 3.27 17.34 -8.55
N THR A 192 3.65 18.56 -8.18
CA THR A 192 3.05 19.78 -8.72
C THR A 192 4.14 20.58 -9.39
N PHE A 193 3.89 20.99 -10.62
CA PHE A 193 4.88 21.73 -11.43
C PHE A 193 4.19 22.62 -12.46
N ARG A 194 4.95 23.53 -13.02
CA ARG A 194 4.53 24.32 -14.18
C ARG A 194 5.22 23.77 -15.43
N THR A 195 4.45 23.54 -16.50
CA THR A 195 5.01 23.09 -17.77
C THR A 195 5.89 24.19 -18.38
N GLU A 196 7.00 23.80 -18.97
CA GLU A 196 7.87 24.72 -19.71
C GLU A 196 7.19 25.17 -21.01
N PRO A 197 7.50 26.37 -21.53
CA PRO A 197 7.01 26.78 -22.84
C PRO A 197 7.67 25.88 -23.90
N TYR A 198 6.92 24.94 -24.41
CA TYR A 198 7.32 24.05 -25.51
C TYR A 198 6.50 24.38 -26.76
N GLN A 199 7.16 24.44 -27.88
CA GLN A 199 6.57 24.61 -29.21
C GLN A 199 6.56 23.28 -29.96
#